data_5cfb2beabb28e21f396214276a4ee8f6
#
_entry.id   5cfb2beabb28e21f396214276a4ee8f6
#
_cell.length_a   1.000
_cell.length_b   1.000
_cell.length_c   1.000
_cell.angle_alpha   90.00
_cell.angle_beta   90.00
_cell.angle_gamma   90.00
#
_symmetry.space_group_name_H-M   'P 1'
#
loop_
_entity.id
_entity.type
_entity.pdbx_description
1 polymer ?
#
loop_
_entity_poly.entity_id
_entity_poly.type
_entity_poly.pdbx_seq_one_letter_code
_entity_poly.pdbx_strand_id
1 'polypeptide(L)'
;MPNRTDTNQADIVKVIRALGGEWVDCTDAPKAGFDGVTLWRGRSLITEIKDGSKPQSARKLTDNEKKTQAKCELRGVPYLILLS
;
A
#
# COMPACT_ATOMS: atom_id res chain seq x y z
N MET A 1 7.68 -11.51 17.40
CA MET A 1 7.34 -10.35 17.20
C MET A 1 6.33 -10.30 16.30
N PRO A 2 5.56 -9.71 16.56
CA PRO A 2 4.50 -9.68 15.83
C PRO A 2 4.79 -8.95 14.66
N ASN A 3 4.08 -9.11 13.91
CA ASN A 3 4.19 -8.53 12.84
C ASN A 3 4.27 -7.19 12.96
N ARG A 4 4.61 -6.63 12.32
CA ARG A 4 4.91 -5.48 12.28
C ARG A 4 4.00 -4.75 11.54
N THR A 5 2.83 -4.62 11.84
CA THR A 5 2.05 -3.59 11.35
C THR A 5 2.70 -2.37 11.81
N ASP A 6 3.36 -1.69 10.99
CA ASP A 6 4.08 -0.58 11.38
C ASP A 6 3.20 0.49 11.86
N THR A 7 3.65 1.32 12.72
CA THR A 7 2.98 2.54 13.16
C THR A 7 2.65 3.41 11.96
N ASN A 8 3.52 3.41 10.98
CA ASN A 8 3.33 4.18 9.75
C ASN A 8 2.09 3.75 9.01
N GLN A 9 1.86 2.45 8.91
CA GLN A 9 0.66 1.95 8.25
C GLN A 9 -0.59 2.35 9.01
N ALA A 10 -0.56 2.28 10.33
CA ALA A 10 -1.71 2.67 11.14
C ALA A 10 -2.07 4.14 10.94
N ASP A 11 -1.06 5.01 10.85
CA ASP A 11 -1.29 6.43 10.61
C ASP A 11 -1.89 6.69 9.25
N ILE A 12 -1.43 6.01 8.22
CA ILE A 12 -1.96 6.15 6.86
C ILE A 12 -3.41 5.68 6.83
N VAL A 13 -3.72 4.58 7.49
CA VAL A 13 -5.09 4.06 7.54
C VAL A 13 -6.04 5.06 8.20
N LYS A 14 -5.57 5.73 9.26
CA LYS A 14 -6.36 6.78 9.91
C LYS A 14 -6.67 7.92 8.94
N VAL A 15 -5.70 8.33 8.15
CA VAL A 15 -5.89 9.39 7.17
C VAL A 15 -6.90 8.95 6.11
N ILE A 16 -6.79 7.73 5.61
CA ILE A 16 -7.72 7.20 4.62
C ILE A 16 -9.15 7.23 5.16
N ARG A 17 -9.33 6.80 6.40
CA ARG A 17 -10.66 6.80 7.01
C ARG A 17 -11.20 8.21 7.24
N ALA A 18 -10.32 9.13 7.61
CA ALA A 18 -10.71 10.52 7.80
C ALA A 18 -11.17 11.16 6.49
N LEU A 19 -10.67 10.69 5.36
CA LEU A 19 -11.07 11.19 4.05
C LEU A 19 -12.30 10.46 3.49
N GLY A 20 -12.94 9.64 4.30
CA GLY A 20 -14.14 8.91 3.87
C GLY A 20 -13.86 7.60 3.16
N GLY A 21 -12.64 7.11 3.25
CA GLY A 21 -12.28 5.85 2.63
C GLY A 21 -12.30 4.69 3.60
N GLU A 22 -11.92 3.53 3.11
CA GLU A 22 -11.76 2.33 3.91
C GLU A 22 -10.48 1.62 3.52
N TRP A 23 -9.98 0.78 4.40
CA TRP A 23 -8.76 0.03 4.18
C TRP A 23 -9.03 -1.46 4.29
N VAL A 24 -8.59 -2.22 3.30
CA VAL A 24 -8.65 -3.68 3.34
C VAL A 24 -7.21 -4.16 3.44
N ASP A 25 -6.87 -4.72 4.61
CA ASP A 25 -5.50 -5.13 4.87
C ASP A 25 -5.16 -6.42 4.14
N CYS A 26 -4.04 -6.44 3.45
CA CYS A 26 -3.56 -7.60 2.72
C CYS A 26 -2.15 -8.02 3.16
N THR A 27 -1.70 -7.54 4.31
CA THR A 27 -0.35 -7.86 4.79
C THR A 27 -0.16 -9.34 5.10
N ASP A 28 -1.25 -10.10 5.22
CA ASP A 28 -1.15 -11.54 5.42
C ASP A 28 -0.82 -12.28 4.13
N ALA A 29 -0.77 -11.59 3.01
CA ALA A 29 -0.43 -12.18 1.72
C ALA A 29 0.88 -11.55 1.21
N PRO A 30 2.02 -11.91 1.76
CA PRO A 30 3.27 -11.21 1.44
C PRO A 30 3.69 -11.29 -0.02
N LYS A 31 3.21 -12.27 -0.75
CA LYS A 31 3.55 -12.38 -2.17
C LYS A 31 2.60 -11.59 -3.06
N ALA A 32 1.61 -10.94 -2.49
CA ALA A 32 0.68 -10.15 -3.29
C ALA A 32 1.36 -8.92 -3.91
N GLY A 33 2.39 -8.41 -3.28
CA GLY A 33 3.12 -7.27 -3.82
C GLY A 33 2.47 -5.94 -3.51
N PHE A 34 1.68 -5.86 -2.42
CA PHE A 34 1.10 -4.61 -1.94
C PHE A 34 0.59 -4.84 -0.51
N ASP A 35 0.38 -3.76 0.22
CA ASP A 35 -0.03 -3.83 1.62
C ASP A 35 -1.53 -3.96 1.82
N GLY A 36 -2.30 -3.38 0.96
CA GLY A 36 -3.74 -3.43 1.09
C GLY A 36 -4.46 -2.72 -0.03
N VAL A 37 -5.78 -2.62 0.11
CA VAL A 37 -6.61 -1.94 -0.88
C VAL A 37 -7.28 -0.77 -0.21
N THR A 38 -7.17 0.39 -0.81
CA THR A 38 -7.88 1.58 -0.37
C THR A 38 -9.17 1.69 -1.16
N LEU A 39 -10.29 1.72 -0.45
CA LEU A 39 -11.59 1.92 -1.07
C LEU A 39 -11.98 3.38 -0.87
N TRP A 40 -12.20 4.11 -1.95
CA TRP A 40 -12.47 5.53 -1.85
C TRP A 40 -13.27 6.01 -3.05
N ARG A 41 -14.38 6.63 -2.78
CA ARG A 41 -15.25 7.21 -3.82
C ARG A 41 -15.58 6.23 -4.94
N GLY A 42 -15.95 5.02 -4.57
CA GLY A 42 -16.32 4.00 -5.53
C GLY A 42 -15.16 3.37 -6.29
N ARG A 43 -13.93 3.60 -5.84
CA ARG A 43 -12.75 3.06 -6.47
C ARG A 43 -12.00 2.13 -5.54
N SER A 44 -11.29 1.17 -6.14
CA SER A 44 -10.41 0.27 -5.41
C SER A 44 -8.99 0.56 -5.85
N LEU A 45 -8.15 0.98 -4.91
CA LEU A 45 -6.79 1.40 -5.21
C LEU A 45 -5.82 0.43 -4.54
N ILE A 46 -5.03 -0.27 -5.34
CA ILE A 46 -3.99 -1.16 -4.81
C ILE A 46 -2.94 -0.28 -4.16
N THR A 47 -2.63 -0.52 -2.90
CA THR A 47 -1.84 0.42 -2.12
C THR A 47 -0.63 -0.22 -1.46
N GLU A 48 0.51 0.41 -1.64
CA GLU A 48 1.75 0.03 -0.98
C GLU A 48 2.17 1.21 -0.09
N ILE A 49 2.52 0.94 1.16
CA ILE A 49 2.93 1.98 2.10
C ILE A 49 4.41 1.85 2.37
N LYS A 50 5.15 2.92 2.16
CA LYS A 50 6.58 2.97 2.43
C LYS A 50 6.86 4.00 3.53
N ASP A 51 7.91 3.76 4.29
CA ASP A 51 8.32 4.67 5.35
C ASP A 51 9.03 5.88 4.75
N GLY A 52 8.37 7.01 4.77
CA GLY A 52 8.90 8.25 4.20
C GLY A 52 10.10 8.81 4.92
N SER A 53 10.37 8.34 6.15
CA SER A 53 11.53 8.81 6.89
C SER A 53 12.82 8.12 6.45
N LYS A 54 12.72 7.03 5.68
CA LYS A 54 13.89 6.32 5.21
C LYS A 54 14.40 6.90 3.90
N PRO A 55 15.69 6.71 3.56
CA PRO A 55 16.21 7.23 2.29
C PRO A 55 15.55 6.52 1.09
N GLN A 56 15.61 7.18 -0.05
CA GLN A 56 14.98 6.64 -1.26
C GLN A 56 15.40 5.22 -1.56
N SER A 57 16.66 4.88 -1.35
CA SER A 57 17.15 3.54 -1.64
C SER A 57 16.42 2.47 -0.81
N ALA A 58 15.96 2.81 0.38
CA ALA A 58 15.25 1.88 1.26
C ALA A 58 13.75 1.88 0.99
N ARG A 59 13.26 2.73 0.08
CA ARG A 59 11.85 2.83 -0.25
C ARG A 59 11.54 2.28 -1.63
N LYS A 60 12.50 1.61 -2.26
CA LYS A 60 12.28 1.05 -3.58
C LYS A 60 11.32 -0.13 -3.49
N LEU A 61 10.60 -0.35 -4.56
CA LEU A 61 9.73 -1.50 -4.63
C LEU A 61 10.53 -2.80 -4.72
N THR A 62 10.07 -3.82 -4.04
CA THR A 62 10.65 -5.16 -4.17
C THR A 62 10.25 -5.73 -5.52
N ASP A 63 10.84 -6.86 -5.88
CA ASP A 63 10.52 -7.52 -7.15
C ASP A 63 9.05 -7.92 -7.22
N ASN A 64 8.48 -8.43 -6.14
CA ASN A 64 7.05 -8.77 -6.10
C ASN A 64 6.18 -7.53 -6.27
N GLU A 65 6.56 -6.43 -5.64
CA GLU A 65 5.83 -5.18 -5.75
C GLU A 65 5.87 -4.63 -7.17
N LYS A 66 7.05 -4.71 -7.82
CA LYS A 66 7.19 -4.27 -9.21
C LYS A 66 6.34 -5.11 -10.14
N LYS A 67 6.29 -6.42 -9.92
CA LYS A 67 5.46 -7.31 -10.73
C LYS A 67 3.98 -6.96 -10.59
N THR A 68 3.53 -6.70 -9.39
CA THR A 68 2.15 -6.32 -9.14
C THR A 68 1.83 -4.97 -9.75
N GLN A 69 2.74 -4.01 -9.62
CA GLN A 69 2.57 -2.70 -10.24
C GLN A 69 2.42 -2.84 -11.76
N ALA A 70 3.25 -3.67 -12.39
CA ALA A 70 3.18 -3.89 -13.83
C ALA A 70 1.85 -4.51 -14.24
N LYS A 71 1.35 -5.46 -13.46
CA LYS A 71 0.04 -6.06 -13.73
C LYS A 71 -1.07 -5.03 -13.64
N CYS A 72 -1.01 -4.16 -12.64
CA CYS A 72 -1.99 -3.10 -12.47
C CYS A 72 -1.95 -2.14 -13.66
N GLU A 73 -0.76 -1.73 -14.07
CA GLU A 73 -0.63 -0.82 -15.20
C GLU A 73 -1.20 -1.43 -16.48
N LEU A 74 -0.94 -2.71 -16.71
CA LEU A 74 -1.43 -3.39 -17.89
C LEU A 74 -2.96 -3.43 -17.94
N ARG A 75 -3.60 -3.47 -16.79
CA ARG A 75 -5.07 -3.55 -16.70
C ARG A 75 -5.74 -2.22 -16.41
N GLY A 76 -4.97 -1.15 -16.30
CA GLY A 76 -5.54 0.16 -16.01
C GLY A 76 -5.99 0.31 -14.56
N VAL A 77 -5.43 -0.46 -13.65
CA VAL A 77 -5.77 -0.39 -12.23
C VAL A 77 -4.74 0.48 -11.52
N PRO A 78 -5.15 1.48 -10.75
CA PRO A 78 -4.18 2.32 -10.04
C PRO A 78 -3.39 1.53 -8.99
N TYR A 79 -2.09 1.78 -8.94
CA TYR A 79 -1.23 1.24 -7.91
C TYR A 79 -0.61 2.45 -7.19
N LEU A 80 -0.99 2.64 -5.93
CA LEU A 80 -0.55 3.79 -5.17
C LEU A 80 0.61 3.46 -4.27
N ILE A 81 1.56 4.35 -4.21
CA ILE A 81 2.63 4.27 -3.24
C ILE A 81 2.47 5.45 -2.31
N LEU A 82 2.14 5.18 -1.05
CA LEU A 82 1.95 6.22 -0.06
C LEU A 82 3.13 6.25 0.89
N LEU A 83 3.59 7.45 1.20
CA LEU A 83 4.68 7.64 2.14
C LEU A 83 4.12 8.13 3.47
N SER A 84 4.53 7.51 4.52
CA SER A 84 4.10 7.92 5.85
C SER A 84 4.98 9.02 6.43
#